data_2d716475a0cb5379f3f18e20e3c4b1eb
#
_entry.id   2d716475a0cb5379f3f18e20e3c4b1eb
#
_cell.length_a   1.000
_cell.length_b   1.000
_cell.length_c   1.000
_cell.angle_alpha   90.00
_cell.angle_beta   90.00
_cell.angle_gamma   90.00
#
_symmetry.space_group_name_H-M   'P 1'
#
loop_
_entity.id
_entity.type
_entity.pdbx_description
1 polymer ?
#
loop_
_entity_poly.entity_id
_entity_poly.type
_entity_poly.pdbx_seq_one_letter_code
_entity_poly.pdbx_strand_id
1 'polypeptide(L)'
;MTIKTLSRFKSKLITGGARPNLFEASIVFPQTMNRFWPAKEQEDFQFFCKATSMPASSIGVVDVPFRGRILKVAGDRTFEPWTVTVINEENFAVRNSFEKWANAINNLVTGTGEQDPMKYMGSGEIRQLSRKSGGRFAGDAEDLTTGTQTVTKVYEVKDIWPSEISSIDLSYDSSDAIEEFTVTFQVEYLVSQDVQDDLSSTQQIGNGGV
;
A
#
# COMPACT_ATOMS: atom_id res chain seq x y z
N MET A 1 -13.45 -19.51 33.55
CA MET A 1 -13.65 -19.53 32.07
C MET A 1 -14.71 -18.48 31.73
N THR A 2 -14.38 -17.44 31.01
CA THR A 2 -15.37 -16.39 30.68
C THR A 2 -16.20 -16.83 29.50
N ILE A 3 -17.50 -17.06 29.71
CA ILE A 3 -18.43 -17.49 28.65
C ILE A 3 -18.50 -16.38 27.59
N LYS A 4 -18.10 -16.70 26.36
CA LYS A 4 -18.22 -15.81 25.20
C LYS A 4 -19.68 -15.76 24.75
N THR A 5 -20.46 -14.80 25.21
CA THR A 5 -21.86 -14.63 24.82
C THR A 5 -21.98 -13.73 23.58
N LEU A 6 -23.04 -13.94 22.78
CA LEU A 6 -23.36 -13.10 21.61
C LEU A 6 -23.46 -11.60 21.98
N SER A 7 -23.97 -11.31 23.18
CA SER A 7 -24.07 -9.94 23.71
C SER A 7 -22.68 -9.31 23.87
N ARG A 8 -21.72 -10.05 24.42
CA ARG A 8 -20.32 -9.58 24.53
C ARG A 8 -19.65 -9.41 23.19
N PHE A 9 -19.93 -10.28 22.23
CA PHE A 9 -19.44 -10.11 20.87
C PHE A 9 -19.98 -8.82 20.23
N LYS A 10 -21.29 -8.57 20.33
CA LYS A 10 -21.92 -7.33 19.84
C LYS A 10 -21.33 -6.09 20.51
N SER A 11 -21.07 -6.13 21.82
CA SER A 11 -20.48 -4.99 22.54
C SER A 11 -19.03 -4.69 22.15
N LYS A 12 -18.29 -5.68 21.62
CA LYS A 12 -16.94 -5.49 21.07
C LYS A 12 -16.95 -5.00 19.62
N LEU A 13 -18.03 -5.23 18.91
CA LEU A 13 -18.19 -4.86 17.51
C LEU A 13 -19.06 -3.60 17.32
N ILE A 14 -18.97 -2.63 18.25
CA ILE A 14 -19.80 -1.42 18.27
C ILE A 14 -19.69 -0.62 16.95
N THR A 15 -18.50 -0.59 16.33
CA THR A 15 -18.25 0.12 15.07
C THR A 15 -18.52 -0.71 13.82
N GLY A 16 -18.92 -1.99 13.99
CA GLY A 16 -19.25 -2.89 12.88
C GLY A 16 -18.06 -3.50 12.13
N GLY A 17 -16.83 -3.28 12.60
CA GLY A 17 -15.59 -3.78 11.97
C GLY A 17 -15.14 -2.95 10.76
N ALA A 18 -13.88 -3.11 10.37
CA ALA A 18 -13.32 -2.50 9.18
C ALA A 18 -13.97 -3.10 7.92
N ARG A 19 -14.20 -2.25 6.92
CA ARG A 19 -14.82 -2.67 5.66
C ARG A 19 -13.83 -2.59 4.52
N PRO A 20 -13.68 -3.63 3.71
CA PRO A 20 -12.69 -3.67 2.64
C PRO A 20 -12.95 -2.68 1.51
N ASN A 21 -14.18 -2.18 1.37
CA ASN A 21 -14.52 -1.19 0.35
C ASN A 21 -14.27 0.27 0.77
N LEU A 22 -13.77 0.50 1.98
CA LEU A 22 -13.44 1.82 2.49
C LEU A 22 -11.93 1.94 2.58
N PHE A 23 -11.30 2.27 1.46
CA PHE A 23 -9.85 2.44 1.36
C PHE A 23 -9.51 3.55 0.37
N GLU A 24 -8.32 4.06 0.50
CA GLU A 24 -7.64 4.91 -0.47
C GLU A 24 -6.24 4.35 -0.71
N ALA A 25 -5.77 4.44 -1.94
CA ALA A 25 -4.40 4.10 -2.30
C ALA A 25 -3.79 5.27 -3.05
N SER A 26 -2.58 5.65 -2.68
CA SER A 26 -1.83 6.70 -3.36
C SER A 26 -0.40 6.24 -3.64
N ILE A 27 0.20 6.79 -4.69
CA ILE A 27 1.57 6.50 -5.10
C ILE A 27 2.31 7.82 -5.24
N VAL A 28 3.49 7.88 -4.66
CA VAL A 28 4.43 9.00 -4.82
C VAL A 28 5.61 8.51 -5.66
N PHE A 29 5.76 9.13 -6.82
CA PHE A 29 6.84 8.82 -7.74
C PHE A 29 8.17 9.40 -7.26
N PRO A 30 9.30 8.80 -7.66
CA PRO A 30 10.60 9.35 -7.35
C PRO A 30 10.74 10.77 -7.96
N GLN A 31 11.38 11.68 -7.23
CA GLN A 31 11.50 13.09 -7.63
C GLN A 31 12.16 13.28 -9.01
N THR A 32 13.06 12.41 -9.39
CA THR A 32 13.71 12.40 -10.70
C THR A 32 12.74 12.15 -11.86
N MET A 33 11.61 11.53 -11.55
CA MET A 33 10.57 11.14 -12.53
C MET A 33 9.30 11.99 -12.45
N ASN A 34 9.23 12.95 -11.52
CA ASN A 34 8.08 13.85 -11.34
C ASN A 34 7.64 14.58 -12.62
N ARG A 35 8.55 14.82 -13.57
CA ARG A 35 8.20 15.40 -14.87
C ARG A 35 7.30 14.50 -15.73
N PHE A 36 7.25 13.19 -15.44
CA PHE A 36 6.45 12.20 -16.17
C PHE A 36 5.13 11.90 -15.49
N TRP A 37 4.97 12.38 -14.24
CA TRP A 37 3.79 12.17 -13.42
C TRP A 37 3.33 13.52 -12.84
N PRO A 38 2.57 14.27 -13.61
CA PRO A 38 1.94 15.49 -13.10
C PRO A 38 1.07 15.22 -11.86
N ALA A 39 0.88 16.22 -11.03
CA ALA A 39 0.09 16.09 -9.80
C ALA A 39 -1.35 15.63 -10.07
N LYS A 40 -1.89 15.92 -11.24
CA LYS A 40 -3.21 15.49 -11.67
C LYS A 40 -3.31 13.97 -11.77
N GLU A 41 -2.36 13.30 -12.40
CA GLU A 41 -2.38 11.85 -12.55
C GLU A 41 -2.19 11.12 -11.21
N GLN A 42 -1.52 11.73 -10.22
CA GLN A 42 -1.47 11.22 -8.85
C GLN A 42 -2.85 11.23 -8.19
N GLU A 43 -3.59 12.33 -8.35
CA GLU A 43 -4.96 12.47 -7.88
C GLU A 43 -5.89 11.51 -8.62
N ASP A 44 -5.78 11.46 -9.95
CA ASP A 44 -6.57 10.56 -10.79
C ASP A 44 -6.35 9.08 -10.41
N PHE A 45 -5.10 8.66 -10.12
CA PHE A 45 -4.82 7.31 -9.64
C PHE A 45 -5.60 6.96 -8.37
N GLN A 46 -5.67 7.87 -7.41
CA GLN A 46 -6.39 7.65 -6.16
C GLN A 46 -7.88 7.36 -6.40
N PHE A 47 -8.48 8.04 -7.37
CA PHE A 47 -9.88 7.82 -7.76
C PHE A 47 -10.10 6.56 -8.60
N PHE A 48 -9.17 6.24 -9.47
CA PHE A 48 -9.29 5.08 -10.39
C PHE A 48 -8.77 3.78 -9.79
N CYS A 49 -8.15 3.79 -8.62
CA CYS A 49 -7.75 2.57 -7.93
C CYS A 49 -8.98 1.80 -7.43
N LYS A 50 -9.42 0.80 -8.20
CA LYS A 50 -10.58 -0.02 -7.90
C LYS A 50 -10.34 -1.02 -6.78
N ALA A 51 -9.18 -1.63 -6.76
CA ALA A 51 -8.82 -2.66 -5.78
C ALA A 51 -7.34 -2.61 -5.46
N THR A 52 -7.02 -2.89 -4.22
CA THR A 52 -5.64 -3.04 -3.74
C THR A 52 -5.57 -4.09 -2.64
N SER A 53 -4.41 -4.69 -2.46
CA SER A 53 -4.11 -5.58 -1.34
C SER A 53 -3.15 -4.89 -0.38
N MET A 54 -3.27 -5.17 0.91
CA MET A 54 -2.20 -4.86 1.85
C MET A 54 -1.12 -5.93 1.70
N PRO A 55 0.13 -5.60 1.32
CA PRO A 55 1.17 -6.60 1.15
C PRO A 55 1.40 -7.37 2.45
N ALA A 56 1.52 -8.68 2.35
CA ALA A 56 1.86 -9.51 3.50
C ALA A 56 3.36 -9.47 3.75
N SER A 57 3.73 -9.73 5.00
CA SER A 57 5.13 -9.96 5.37
C SER A 57 5.27 -11.32 6.03
N SER A 58 6.32 -12.04 5.71
CA SER A 58 6.65 -13.32 6.31
C SER A 58 8.03 -13.28 6.94
N ILE A 59 8.18 -14.03 8.02
CA ILE A 59 9.48 -14.24 8.66
C ILE A 59 9.90 -15.69 8.35
N GLY A 60 11.05 -15.83 7.72
CA GLY A 60 11.64 -17.12 7.41
C GLY A 60 11.88 -17.94 8.68
N VAL A 61 11.97 -19.25 8.53
CA VAL A 61 12.28 -20.18 9.63
C VAL A 61 13.60 -20.85 9.35
N VAL A 62 14.52 -20.76 10.30
CA VAL A 62 15.82 -21.47 10.26
C VAL A 62 15.71 -22.67 11.17
N ASP A 63 15.87 -23.86 10.60
CA ASP A 63 15.84 -25.11 11.32
C ASP A 63 17.24 -25.49 11.83
N VAL A 64 17.42 -25.51 13.16
CA VAL A 64 18.65 -25.89 13.82
C VAL A 64 18.51 -27.30 14.42
N PRO A 65 19.17 -28.34 13.87
CA PRO A 65 19.08 -29.69 14.40
C PRO A 65 19.88 -29.80 15.71
N PHE A 66 19.25 -30.36 16.74
CA PHE A 66 19.88 -30.65 18.02
C PHE A 66 19.41 -31.98 18.60
N ARG A 67 20.30 -32.96 18.67
CA ARG A 67 20.08 -34.27 19.33
C ARG A 67 18.74 -34.93 19.00
N GLY A 68 18.41 -35.04 17.70
CA GLY A 68 17.17 -35.67 17.22
C GLY A 68 15.92 -34.78 17.32
N ARG A 69 16.06 -33.50 17.65
CA ARG A 69 14.99 -32.49 17.60
C ARG A 69 15.42 -31.33 16.71
N ILE A 70 14.45 -30.63 16.14
CA ILE A 70 14.67 -29.42 15.36
C ILE A 70 14.20 -28.24 16.20
N LEU A 71 15.12 -27.30 16.47
CA LEU A 71 14.81 -26.00 17.03
C LEU A 71 14.53 -25.03 15.86
N LYS A 72 13.37 -24.42 15.87
CA LYS A 72 13.00 -23.40 14.88
C LYS A 72 13.37 -22.02 15.39
N VAL A 73 14.23 -21.34 14.67
CA VAL A 73 14.70 -19.97 14.96
C VAL A 73 14.15 -19.03 13.89
N ALA A 74 13.83 -17.78 14.26
CA ALA A 74 13.39 -16.79 13.31
C ALA A 74 14.51 -16.43 12.34
N GLY A 75 14.22 -16.40 11.06
CA GLY A 75 15.10 -15.97 9.98
C GLY A 75 14.75 -14.57 9.47
N ASP A 76 15.06 -14.29 8.21
CA ASP A 76 14.86 -13.01 7.56
C ASP A 76 13.38 -12.73 7.28
N ARG A 77 13.04 -11.44 7.27
CA ARG A 77 11.71 -10.98 6.88
C ARG A 77 11.66 -10.69 5.38
N THR A 78 10.61 -11.16 4.73
CA THR A 78 10.32 -10.88 3.33
C THR A 78 8.95 -10.25 3.19
N PHE A 79 8.78 -9.42 2.16
CA PHE A 79 7.54 -8.74 1.84
C PHE A 79 7.00 -9.24 0.50
N GLU A 80 5.68 -9.42 0.43
CA GLU A 80 5.03 -9.78 -0.82
C GLU A 80 4.88 -8.55 -1.73
N PRO A 81 4.85 -8.76 -3.06
CA PRO A 81 4.58 -7.68 -4.01
C PRO A 81 3.24 -7.01 -3.73
N TRP A 82 3.19 -5.69 -3.95
CA TRP A 82 1.97 -4.92 -3.84
C TRP A 82 1.26 -4.86 -5.19
N THR A 83 -0.01 -5.28 -5.21
CA THR A 83 -0.81 -5.32 -6.42
C THR A 83 -1.97 -4.34 -6.32
N VAL A 84 -2.16 -3.54 -7.37
CA VAL A 84 -3.26 -2.59 -7.52
C VAL A 84 -3.99 -2.84 -8.83
N THR A 85 -5.32 -2.76 -8.81
CA THR A 85 -6.17 -2.80 -10.01
C THR A 85 -6.70 -1.40 -10.25
N VAL A 86 -6.51 -0.89 -11.46
CA VAL A 86 -6.84 0.47 -11.86
C VAL A 86 -7.83 0.42 -13.01
N ILE A 87 -8.87 1.26 -12.91
CA ILE A 87 -9.82 1.50 -14.02
C ILE A 87 -9.08 2.33 -15.07
N ASN A 88 -9.11 1.87 -16.32
CA ASN A 88 -8.48 2.59 -17.41
C ASN A 88 -9.39 3.73 -17.90
N GLU A 89 -8.86 4.94 -17.92
CA GLU A 89 -9.55 6.08 -18.52
C GLU A 89 -9.30 6.14 -20.02
N GLU A 90 -10.22 6.76 -20.75
CA GLU A 90 -10.19 6.85 -22.21
C GLU A 90 -8.90 7.52 -22.77
N ASN A 91 -8.28 8.41 -21.98
CA ASN A 91 -7.05 9.08 -22.35
C ASN A 91 -5.77 8.28 -21.99
N PHE A 92 -5.89 7.14 -21.29
CA PHE A 92 -4.78 6.28 -20.82
C PHE A 92 -3.73 7.01 -19.95
N ALA A 93 -4.06 8.14 -19.32
CA ALA A 93 -3.07 8.97 -18.65
C ALA A 93 -2.36 8.22 -17.52
N VAL A 94 -3.11 7.54 -16.66
CA VAL A 94 -2.55 6.77 -15.54
C VAL A 94 -1.71 5.59 -16.04
N ARG A 95 -2.21 4.83 -17.02
CA ARG A 95 -1.46 3.73 -17.61
C ARG A 95 -0.16 4.18 -18.28
N ASN A 96 -0.23 5.23 -19.10
CA ASN A 96 0.95 5.82 -19.75
C ASN A 96 2.02 6.25 -18.73
N SER A 97 1.62 6.68 -17.57
CA SER A 97 2.54 7.10 -16.53
C SER A 97 3.29 5.91 -15.93
N PHE A 98 2.61 4.78 -15.70
CA PHE A 98 3.27 3.53 -15.29
C PHE A 98 4.19 2.97 -16.38
N GLU A 99 3.77 3.02 -17.63
CA GLU A 99 4.61 2.59 -18.77
C GLU A 99 5.87 3.46 -18.91
N LYS A 100 5.75 4.78 -18.70
CA LYS A 100 6.90 5.69 -18.68
C LYS A 100 7.84 5.39 -17.51
N TRP A 101 7.29 5.06 -16.33
CA TRP A 101 8.11 4.67 -15.19
C TRP A 101 8.87 3.38 -15.46
N ALA A 102 8.20 2.33 -15.93
CA ALA A 102 8.82 1.08 -16.30
C ALA A 102 9.90 1.28 -17.39
N ASN A 103 9.61 2.11 -18.41
CA ASN A 103 10.55 2.43 -19.47
C ASN A 103 11.76 3.27 -19.02
N ALA A 104 11.62 4.06 -17.96
CA ALA A 104 12.74 4.78 -17.36
C ALA A 104 13.67 3.86 -16.56
N ILE A 105 13.12 2.79 -15.96
CA ILE A 105 13.90 1.75 -15.28
C ILE A 105 14.66 0.91 -16.30
N ASN A 106 13.96 0.49 -17.37
CA ASN A 106 14.55 -0.29 -18.46
C ASN A 106 13.90 0.08 -19.78
N ASN A 107 14.65 0.79 -20.63
CA ASN A 107 14.14 1.27 -21.90
C ASN A 107 13.96 0.11 -22.89
N LEU A 108 12.73 -0.02 -23.40
CA LEU A 108 12.33 -1.10 -24.31
C LEU A 108 13.13 -1.17 -25.62
N VAL A 109 13.66 -0.04 -26.10
CA VAL A 109 14.36 0.05 -27.38
C VAL A 109 15.86 -0.13 -27.21
N THR A 110 16.44 0.54 -26.20
CA THR A 110 17.89 0.59 -26.02
C THR A 110 18.42 -0.41 -25.01
N GLY A 111 17.54 -0.97 -24.16
CA GLY A 111 17.93 -1.82 -23.03
C GLY A 111 18.73 -1.07 -21.96
N THR A 112 18.80 0.25 -22.04
CA THR A 112 19.45 1.11 -21.05
C THR A 112 18.42 1.74 -20.13
N GLY A 113 18.80 2.09 -18.91
CA GLY A 113 17.89 2.71 -17.96
C GLY A 113 18.63 3.31 -16.77
N GLU A 114 17.88 3.83 -15.82
CA GLU A 114 18.42 4.33 -14.56
C GLU A 114 18.84 3.15 -13.68
N GLN A 115 20.11 3.09 -13.35
CA GLN A 115 20.71 2.01 -12.55
C GLN A 115 20.72 2.32 -11.05
N ASP A 116 20.54 3.60 -10.68
CA ASP A 116 20.52 4.02 -9.29
C ASP A 116 19.12 3.78 -8.70
N PRO A 117 18.96 2.81 -7.76
CA PRO A 117 17.67 2.53 -7.14
C PRO A 117 17.01 3.76 -6.49
N MET A 118 17.80 4.62 -5.88
CA MET A 118 17.31 5.85 -5.23
C MET A 118 16.60 6.81 -6.20
N LYS A 119 16.83 6.66 -7.50
CA LYS A 119 16.24 7.53 -8.51
C LYS A 119 14.98 6.98 -9.14
N TYR A 120 14.79 5.65 -9.15
CA TYR A 120 13.61 5.04 -9.76
C TYR A 120 12.63 4.44 -8.76
N MET A 121 13.01 4.24 -7.51
CA MET A 121 12.11 3.76 -6.47
C MET A 121 11.21 4.88 -5.97
N GLY A 122 9.93 4.58 -5.80
CA GLY A 122 8.91 5.44 -5.27
C GLY A 122 8.37 4.94 -3.93
N SER A 123 7.27 5.50 -3.50
CA SER A 123 6.55 5.02 -2.31
C SER A 123 5.05 4.98 -2.57
N GLY A 124 4.36 4.13 -1.84
CA GLY A 124 2.92 4.03 -1.87
C GLY A 124 2.34 4.18 -0.47
N GLU A 125 1.08 4.53 -0.40
CA GLU A 125 0.34 4.63 0.85
C GLU A 125 -1.03 4.00 0.67
N ILE A 126 -1.42 3.16 1.64
CA ILE A 126 -2.73 2.50 1.68
C ILE A 126 -3.41 2.97 2.96
N ARG A 127 -4.53 3.66 2.83
CA ARG A 127 -5.34 4.16 3.93
C ARG A 127 -6.61 3.35 4.06
N GLN A 128 -6.84 2.80 5.25
CA GLN A 128 -8.12 2.22 5.60
C GLN A 128 -9.01 3.30 6.22
N LEU A 129 -10.20 3.48 5.66
CA LEU A 129 -11.14 4.51 6.09
C LEU A 129 -12.18 3.94 7.04
N SER A 130 -12.69 4.80 7.92
CA SER A 130 -13.82 4.51 8.82
C SER A 130 -15.15 4.90 8.18
N ARG A 131 -16.20 4.19 8.54
CA ARG A 131 -17.57 4.59 8.23
C ARG A 131 -18.06 5.78 9.06
N LYS A 132 -17.41 6.05 10.21
CA LYS A 132 -17.74 7.18 11.08
C LYS A 132 -16.76 8.32 10.84
N SER A 133 -17.24 9.55 10.83
CA SER A 133 -16.42 10.72 11.07
C SER A 133 -15.94 10.72 12.53
N GLY A 134 -14.68 11.05 12.78
CA GLY A 134 -14.10 11.06 14.12
C GLY A 134 -13.36 9.77 14.49
N GLY A 135 -12.24 9.49 13.85
CA GLY A 135 -11.32 8.39 14.16
C GLY A 135 -10.03 8.85 14.83
N ARG A 136 -9.16 7.90 15.09
CA ARG A 136 -7.94 8.01 15.90
C ARG A 136 -6.92 9.04 15.40
N PHE A 137 -7.01 9.45 14.15
CA PHE A 137 -6.10 10.39 13.49
C PHE A 137 -6.73 11.74 13.13
N ALA A 138 -7.98 11.99 13.56
CA ALA A 138 -8.58 13.32 13.45
C ALA A 138 -7.93 14.23 14.49
N GLY A 139 -6.89 14.91 14.09
CA GLY A 139 -6.53 16.17 14.75
C GLY A 139 -7.68 17.14 14.49
N ASP A 140 -8.43 17.45 15.54
CA ASP A 140 -9.58 18.35 15.58
C ASP A 140 -10.92 17.75 15.13
N ALA A 141 -11.70 17.40 16.14
CA ALA A 141 -12.95 16.68 16.10
C ALA A 141 -14.16 17.53 15.68
N GLU A 142 -14.03 18.61 14.91
CA GLU A 142 -15.14 19.55 14.74
C GLU A 142 -15.63 19.80 13.30
N ASP A 143 -15.11 19.12 12.27
CA ASP A 143 -15.67 19.30 10.92
C ASP A 143 -16.61 18.17 10.49
N LEU A 144 -17.78 18.14 11.10
CA LEU A 144 -18.91 17.30 10.68
C LEU A 144 -19.54 17.79 9.36
N THR A 145 -19.09 18.90 8.83
CA THR A 145 -19.71 19.56 7.65
C THR A 145 -19.10 19.14 6.33
N THR A 146 -17.88 18.61 6.30
CA THR A 146 -17.16 18.27 5.07
C THR A 146 -17.28 16.79 4.65
N GLY A 147 -17.93 15.94 5.42
CA GLY A 147 -18.13 14.53 5.04
C GLY A 147 -16.83 13.71 4.95
N THR A 148 -15.73 14.22 5.47
CA THR A 148 -14.42 13.58 5.41
C THR A 148 -14.42 12.29 6.23
N GLN A 149 -14.19 11.17 5.58
CA GLN A 149 -14.05 9.88 6.25
C GLN A 149 -12.75 9.85 7.04
N THR A 150 -12.81 9.32 8.26
CA THR A 150 -11.63 9.25 9.10
C THR A 150 -10.76 8.08 8.75
N VAL A 151 -9.47 8.32 8.63
CA VAL A 151 -8.46 7.28 8.45
C VAL A 151 -8.29 6.50 9.76
N THR A 152 -8.43 5.18 9.69
CA THR A 152 -8.26 4.28 10.85
C THR A 152 -6.91 3.62 10.91
N LYS A 153 -6.28 3.39 9.76
CA LYS A 153 -4.98 2.75 9.62
C LYS A 153 -4.30 3.21 8.35
N VAL A 154 -3.02 3.49 8.45
CA VAL A 154 -2.16 3.84 7.32
C VAL A 154 -1.03 2.82 7.22
N TYR A 155 -0.82 2.32 6.02
CA TYR A 155 0.34 1.52 5.65
C TYR A 155 1.13 2.26 4.60
N GLU A 156 2.39 2.53 4.89
CA GLU A 156 3.33 3.07 3.93
C GLU A 156 4.14 1.93 3.30
N VAL A 157 4.10 1.85 1.99
CA VAL A 157 4.86 0.89 1.18
C VAL A 157 6.05 1.62 0.62
N LYS A 158 7.24 1.24 1.03
CA LYS A 158 8.48 1.97 0.73
C LYS A 158 9.31 1.26 -0.34
N ASP A 159 10.02 2.10 -1.10
CA ASP A 159 11.00 1.68 -2.10
C ASP A 159 10.38 0.72 -3.12
N ILE A 160 9.24 1.17 -3.70
CA ILE A 160 8.47 0.41 -4.68
C ILE A 160 8.86 0.78 -6.10
N TRP A 161 8.75 -0.20 -6.98
CA TRP A 161 8.89 -0.02 -8.43
C TRP A 161 7.99 -1.01 -9.17
N PRO A 162 7.42 -0.63 -10.35
CA PRO A 162 6.55 -1.50 -11.09
C PRO A 162 7.35 -2.63 -11.75
N SER A 163 7.03 -3.87 -11.39
CA SER A 163 7.60 -5.07 -12.00
C SER A 163 6.75 -5.63 -13.12
N GLU A 164 5.44 -5.37 -13.10
CA GLU A 164 4.52 -5.86 -14.10
C GLU A 164 3.35 -4.87 -14.29
N ILE A 165 2.99 -4.63 -15.53
CA ILE A 165 1.77 -3.94 -15.94
C ILE A 165 1.00 -4.95 -16.79
N SER A 166 -0.19 -5.36 -16.35
CA SER A 166 -0.95 -6.40 -17.04
C SER A 166 -1.42 -5.98 -18.42
N SER A 167 -1.71 -6.98 -19.27
CA SER A 167 -2.45 -6.77 -20.51
C SER A 167 -3.88 -6.28 -20.24
N ILE A 168 -4.48 -5.68 -21.26
CA ILE A 168 -5.91 -5.39 -21.33
C ILE A 168 -6.48 -6.23 -22.47
N ASP A 169 -7.50 -7.02 -22.17
CA ASP A 169 -8.18 -7.83 -23.18
C ASP A 169 -9.21 -6.98 -23.93
N LEU A 170 -9.09 -6.91 -25.24
CA LEU A 170 -10.00 -6.16 -26.10
C LEU A 170 -10.89 -7.12 -26.89
N SER A 171 -12.20 -6.91 -26.81
CA SER A 171 -13.20 -7.71 -27.53
C SER A 171 -14.36 -6.87 -28.01
N TYR A 172 -14.80 -7.06 -29.23
CA TYR A 172 -16.00 -6.42 -29.78
C TYR A 172 -17.28 -6.82 -29.04
N ASP A 173 -17.27 -7.95 -28.34
CA ASP A 173 -18.43 -8.47 -27.60
C ASP A 173 -18.57 -7.83 -26.22
N SER A 174 -17.59 -7.06 -25.77
CA SER A 174 -17.54 -6.44 -24.44
C SER A 174 -18.01 -4.99 -24.47
N SER A 175 -19.21 -4.71 -24.96
CA SER A 175 -19.73 -3.35 -25.14
C SER A 175 -20.07 -2.61 -23.84
N ASP A 176 -20.34 -3.32 -22.74
CA ASP A 176 -20.78 -2.76 -21.46
C ASP A 176 -19.74 -2.89 -20.34
N ALA A 177 -18.49 -3.17 -20.68
CA ALA A 177 -17.40 -3.31 -19.72
C ALA A 177 -16.44 -2.12 -19.81
N ILE A 178 -15.99 -1.64 -18.65
CA ILE A 178 -14.90 -0.67 -18.56
C ILE A 178 -13.58 -1.43 -18.45
N GLU A 179 -12.59 -0.99 -19.18
CA GLU A 179 -11.25 -1.59 -19.13
C GLU A 179 -10.59 -1.41 -17.77
N GLU A 180 -9.91 -2.45 -17.34
CA GLU A 180 -9.13 -2.46 -16.11
C GLU A 180 -7.77 -3.07 -16.38
N PHE A 181 -6.76 -2.62 -15.66
CA PHE A 181 -5.44 -3.22 -15.67
C PHE A 181 -4.89 -3.32 -14.26
N THR A 182 -3.94 -4.22 -14.10
CA THR A 182 -3.30 -4.47 -12.81
C THR A 182 -1.84 -4.08 -12.91
N VAL A 183 -1.34 -3.41 -11.87
CA VAL A 183 0.08 -3.12 -11.70
C VAL A 183 0.59 -3.83 -10.47
N THR A 184 1.69 -4.57 -10.63
CA THR A 184 2.39 -5.26 -9.55
C THR A 184 3.68 -4.52 -9.24
N PHE A 185 3.85 -4.13 -7.99
CA PHE A 185 5.04 -3.45 -7.50
C PHE A 185 5.86 -4.39 -6.63
N GLN A 186 7.17 -4.40 -6.83
CA GLN A 186 8.09 -4.95 -5.83
C GLN A 186 8.20 -3.98 -4.66
N VAL A 187 8.33 -4.52 -3.46
CA VAL A 187 8.30 -3.78 -2.20
C VAL A 187 9.53 -4.13 -1.39
N GLU A 188 10.29 -3.13 -0.97
CA GLU A 188 11.43 -3.35 -0.07
C GLU A 188 10.96 -3.55 1.36
N TYR A 189 10.10 -2.68 1.86
CA TYR A 189 9.51 -2.83 3.20
C TYR A 189 8.17 -2.10 3.35
N LEU A 190 7.44 -2.54 4.38
CA LEU A 190 6.13 -1.99 4.75
C LEU A 190 6.20 -1.43 6.17
N VAL A 191 5.70 -0.22 6.36
CA VAL A 191 5.62 0.43 7.68
C VAL A 191 4.18 0.78 7.99
N SER A 192 3.72 0.45 9.19
CA SER A 192 2.45 0.98 9.71
C SER A 192 2.73 2.19 10.60
N GLN A 193 1.86 3.19 10.59
CA GLN A 193 2.03 4.42 11.36
C GLN A 193 2.21 4.16 12.87
N ASP A 194 1.49 3.17 13.42
CA ASP A 194 1.61 2.78 14.83
C ASP A 194 3.03 2.26 15.19
N VAL A 195 3.70 1.58 14.26
CA VAL A 195 5.07 1.07 14.47
C VAL A 195 6.09 2.20 14.47
N GLN A 196 5.89 3.25 13.66
CA GLN A 196 6.77 4.43 13.67
C GLN A 196 6.67 5.21 14.98
N ASP A 197 5.46 5.37 15.52
CA ASP A 197 5.25 6.07 16.78
C ASP A 197 5.96 5.35 17.95
N ASP A 198 5.92 4.03 17.99
CA ASP A 198 6.62 3.22 19.00
C ASP A 198 8.15 3.32 18.88
N LEU A 199 8.69 3.34 17.66
CA LEU A 199 10.14 3.50 17.43
C LEU A 199 10.62 4.90 17.79
N SER A 200 9.85 5.95 17.53
CA SER A 200 10.17 7.32 17.90
C SER A 200 10.16 7.53 19.42
N SER A 201 9.23 6.89 20.12
CA SER A 201 9.14 6.94 21.58
C SER A 201 10.33 6.23 22.27
N THR A 202 10.82 5.14 21.67
CA THR A 202 11.97 4.38 22.23
C THR A 202 13.29 5.15 22.07
N GLN A 203 13.43 5.97 21.04
CA GLN A 203 14.64 6.81 20.88
C GLN A 203 14.71 7.98 21.87
N GLN A 204 13.57 8.47 22.38
CA GLN A 204 13.57 9.53 23.40
C GLN A 204 13.98 9.06 24.79
N ILE A 205 13.86 7.77 25.10
CA ILE A 205 14.26 7.22 26.42
C ILE A 205 15.77 7.03 26.55
N GLY A 206 16.51 6.98 25.42
CA GLY A 206 17.96 6.74 25.40
C GLY A 206 18.85 7.97 25.66
N ASN A 207 18.33 9.19 25.72
CA ASN A 207 19.13 10.41 25.81
C ASN A 207 19.00 11.18 27.14
N GLY A 208 18.48 10.55 28.17
CA GLY A 208 18.34 11.11 29.53
C GLY A 208 19.19 10.36 30.55
N GLY A 209 20.50 10.64 30.60
CA GLY A 209 21.26 10.18 31.73
C GLY A 209 22.77 10.01 31.51
N VAL A 210 23.54 11.04 31.62
CA VAL A 210 24.77 11.13 32.48
C VAL A 210 24.99 12.60 32.80
#